data_7eb8b87272bf17cb5e46b57ad3c5fb5f
#
_entry.id   7eb8b87272bf17cb5e46b57ad3c5fb5f
#
_cell.length_a   1.000
_cell.length_b   1.000
_cell.length_c   1.000
_cell.angle_alpha   90.00
_cell.angle_beta   90.00
_cell.angle_gamma   90.00
#
_symmetry.space_group_name_H-M   'P 1'
#
loop_
_entity.id
_entity.type
_entity.pdbx_description
1 polymer ?
#
loop_
_entity_poly.entity_id
_entity_poly.type
_entity_poly.pdbx_seq_one_letter_code
_entity_poly.pdbx_strand_id
1 'polypeptide(L)'
;MDCDVLLIGAGPAAIFSAYELVSKKPNLKVVMVETGRDIYKRHCPIDGEKIKNCISCDVCSIMRGFGGAGAFSDGKYNFTTKFGGWLNEYISDEEVLALIDYIDKINISFGAPEEYFTTKNSKIAKSALSHGINLLEAKVRHLGTENNYKILTEIYEYLKDKVTFKFNTSVEEIVVKDKNLAIKTKNELISAKYIIAAPGRAGAEWFSEQCKSIGINLLNNQVDVGVRVEVPAMVFEHITDEVYEAKLVYRTKQYGDLVRTFCMNPKGYVVNENTDGIITVNGHSYRDEALQSTNTNFALLVSNKFTEPFKEPHKYGKSIASFSNMLGGGVLVQRFGDLIKGRRSSEHRIEQSFVKPTLQATPGDLSLVLPKRHLDNIIEMIYALDKIAPGMANDDTLLYGVEVKFYSSRLELSTELETIIDNLFAIGDGAGVTRGLSQASASGVYVARNILKRLEG
;
A
#
# COMPACT_ATOMS: atom_id res chain seq x y z
N MET A 1 9.81 13.83 -31.27
CA MET A 1 9.74 12.90 -30.14
C MET A 1 10.80 13.32 -29.16
N ASP A 2 10.39 13.66 -27.93
CA ASP A 2 11.27 14.29 -26.93
C ASP A 2 12.09 13.24 -26.18
N CYS A 3 11.50 12.03 -25.99
CA CYS A 3 12.16 10.91 -25.32
C CYS A 3 11.72 9.54 -25.92
N ASP A 4 12.49 8.50 -25.63
CA ASP A 4 12.14 7.15 -26.03
C ASP A 4 11.08 6.55 -25.10
N VAL A 5 11.27 6.69 -23.79
CA VAL A 5 10.35 6.20 -22.77
C VAL A 5 10.03 7.31 -21.77
N LEU A 6 8.74 7.53 -21.54
CA LEU A 6 8.23 8.45 -20.53
C LEU A 6 7.54 7.68 -19.42
N LEU A 7 7.92 7.95 -18.17
CA LEU A 7 7.35 7.39 -16.96
C LEU A 7 6.48 8.43 -16.25
N ILE A 8 5.23 8.09 -15.98
CA ILE A 8 4.32 8.93 -15.18
C ILE A 8 4.32 8.40 -13.74
N GLY A 9 4.84 9.21 -12.81
CA GLY A 9 5.05 8.86 -11.42
C GLY A 9 6.48 8.40 -11.14
N ALA A 10 6.89 8.49 -9.87
CA ALA A 10 8.21 8.07 -9.37
C ALA A 10 8.08 7.12 -8.16
N GLY A 11 7.06 6.27 -8.15
CA GLY A 11 6.91 5.19 -7.19
C GLY A 11 7.75 3.94 -7.55
N PRO A 12 7.72 2.87 -6.74
CA PRO A 12 8.54 1.67 -6.95
C PRO A 12 8.43 1.09 -8.36
N ALA A 13 7.22 1.03 -8.93
CA ALA A 13 7.02 0.53 -10.29
C ALA A 13 7.82 1.33 -11.33
N ALA A 14 7.73 2.66 -11.31
CA ALA A 14 8.47 3.53 -12.22
C ALA A 14 9.98 3.50 -11.97
N ILE A 15 10.41 3.49 -10.70
CA ILE A 15 11.84 3.46 -10.33
C ILE A 15 12.51 2.19 -10.86
N PHE A 16 11.94 1.02 -10.63
CA PHE A 16 12.52 -0.24 -11.10
C PHE A 16 12.39 -0.42 -12.61
N SER A 17 11.36 0.18 -13.24
CA SER A 17 11.28 0.29 -14.69
C SER A 17 12.43 1.13 -15.27
N ALA A 18 12.65 2.32 -14.70
CA ALA A 18 13.76 3.18 -15.11
C ALA A 18 15.12 2.50 -14.89
N TYR A 19 15.31 1.86 -13.73
CA TYR A 19 16.54 1.12 -13.43
C TYR A 19 16.84 0.06 -14.48
N GLU A 20 15.86 -0.79 -14.82
CA GLU A 20 16.03 -1.86 -15.82
C GLU A 20 16.34 -1.28 -17.21
N LEU A 21 15.62 -0.24 -17.64
CA LEU A 21 15.82 0.42 -18.92
C LEU A 21 17.26 0.96 -19.06
N VAL A 22 17.70 1.80 -18.11
CA VAL A 22 18.99 2.49 -18.24
C VAL A 22 20.18 1.59 -17.92
N SER A 23 20.02 0.53 -17.12
CA SER A 23 21.08 -0.45 -16.88
C SER A 23 21.32 -1.36 -18.09
N LYS A 24 20.28 -1.68 -18.87
CA LYS A 24 20.40 -2.52 -20.06
C LYS A 24 20.69 -1.71 -21.32
N LYS A 25 20.20 -0.49 -21.44
CA LYS A 25 20.39 0.39 -22.59
C LYS A 25 20.74 1.82 -22.13
N PRO A 26 22.00 2.10 -21.77
CA PRO A 26 22.40 3.38 -21.14
C PRO A 26 22.14 4.63 -21.98
N ASN A 27 22.05 4.49 -23.30
CA ASN A 27 21.81 5.62 -24.22
C ASN A 27 20.33 5.90 -24.45
N LEU A 28 19.41 5.19 -23.77
CA LEU A 28 17.99 5.40 -23.92
C LEU A 28 17.58 6.72 -23.23
N LYS A 29 16.82 7.55 -23.94
CA LYS A 29 16.30 8.78 -23.39
C LYS A 29 15.05 8.48 -22.55
N VAL A 30 15.23 8.41 -21.24
CA VAL A 30 14.16 8.15 -20.27
C VAL A 30 13.82 9.45 -19.54
N VAL A 31 12.54 9.84 -19.56
CA VAL A 31 11.99 10.96 -18.80
C VAL A 31 11.04 10.44 -17.74
N MET A 32 11.17 10.92 -16.51
CA MET A 32 10.26 10.59 -15.39
C MET A 32 9.60 11.86 -14.87
N VAL A 33 8.27 11.90 -14.89
CA VAL A 33 7.47 13.03 -14.44
C VAL A 33 6.77 12.69 -13.14
N GLU A 34 6.99 13.50 -12.10
CA GLU A 34 6.46 13.26 -10.76
C GLU A 34 5.87 14.56 -10.17
N THR A 35 4.66 14.44 -9.64
CA THR A 35 3.93 15.55 -9.00
C THR A 35 4.63 16.04 -7.75
N GLY A 36 5.23 15.14 -6.98
CA GLY A 36 5.93 15.47 -5.75
C GLY A 36 7.41 15.81 -5.95
N ARG A 37 8.14 15.85 -4.87
CA ARG A 37 9.53 16.30 -4.79
C ARG A 37 10.51 15.15 -4.96
N ASP A 38 11.79 15.49 -5.22
CA ASP A 38 12.90 14.55 -5.10
C ASP A 38 13.04 14.01 -3.66
N ILE A 39 13.80 12.93 -3.51
CA ILE A 39 13.91 12.21 -2.23
C ILE A 39 14.39 13.09 -1.07
N TYR A 40 15.31 14.01 -1.33
CA TYR A 40 15.90 14.88 -0.30
C TYR A 40 14.96 15.99 0.17
N LYS A 41 14.02 16.41 -0.68
CA LYS A 41 13.07 17.50 -0.38
C LYS A 41 11.71 16.99 0.10
N ARG A 42 11.55 15.70 0.23
CA ARG A 42 10.33 15.12 0.80
C ARG A 42 10.35 15.27 2.30
N HIS A 43 9.46 16.10 2.82
CA HIS A 43 9.31 16.34 4.25
C HIS A 43 7.85 16.55 4.59
N CYS A 44 7.35 15.85 5.62
CA CYS A 44 6.05 16.10 6.19
C CYS A 44 6.17 17.20 7.25
N PRO A 45 5.33 18.24 7.24
CA PRO A 45 5.41 19.32 8.22
C PRO A 45 5.00 18.93 9.64
N ILE A 46 4.41 17.74 9.83
CA ILE A 46 4.08 17.23 11.18
C ILE A 46 5.38 16.96 11.93
N ASP A 47 5.61 17.67 13.02
CA ASP A 47 6.79 17.57 13.89
C ASP A 47 6.46 17.01 15.29
N GLY A 48 5.18 16.79 15.59
CA GLY A 48 4.71 16.30 16.89
C GLY A 48 4.68 17.35 18.01
N GLU A 49 5.30 18.51 17.80
CA GLU A 49 5.35 19.62 18.76
C GLU A 49 4.45 20.78 18.36
N LYS A 50 4.77 21.46 17.25
CA LYS A 50 4.04 22.62 16.73
C LYS A 50 2.89 22.21 15.82
N ILE A 51 3.14 21.24 14.94
CA ILE A 51 2.16 20.70 14.00
C ILE A 51 1.92 19.24 14.37
N LYS A 52 0.85 19.00 15.12
CA LYS A 52 0.49 17.66 15.61
C LYS A 52 -0.40 16.88 14.64
N ASN A 53 -1.20 17.58 13.86
CA ASN A 53 -2.19 16.98 12.96
C ASN A 53 -1.86 17.27 11.48
N CYS A 54 -2.41 16.45 10.58
CA CYS A 54 -2.26 16.65 9.15
C CYS A 54 -2.87 17.98 8.71
N ILE A 55 -2.09 18.81 8.02
CA ILE A 55 -2.50 20.13 7.51
C ILE A 55 -3.05 20.08 6.07
N SER A 56 -3.25 18.88 5.52
CA SER A 56 -3.81 18.66 4.17
C SER A 56 -3.08 19.44 3.08
N CYS A 57 -1.76 19.21 2.97
CA CYS A 57 -0.93 19.85 1.95
C CYS A 57 -1.45 19.56 0.53
N ASP A 58 -1.40 20.51 -0.38
CA ASP A 58 -1.80 20.35 -1.80
C ASP A 58 -1.08 19.18 -2.47
N VAL A 59 0.21 19.00 -2.18
CA VAL A 59 1.00 17.82 -2.56
C VAL A 59 1.54 17.16 -1.30
N CYS A 60 0.96 16.05 -0.92
CA CYS A 60 1.36 15.30 0.27
C CYS A 60 2.74 14.66 0.08
N SER A 61 3.75 15.12 0.83
CA SER A 61 5.11 14.60 0.75
C SER A 61 5.25 13.14 1.22
N ILE A 62 4.29 12.60 1.97
CA ILE A 62 4.27 11.17 2.35
C ILE A 62 3.80 10.30 1.18
N MET A 63 2.81 10.75 0.41
CA MET A 63 2.18 9.97 -0.64
C MET A 63 2.83 10.15 -2.01
N ARG A 64 3.43 11.32 -2.29
CA ARG A 64 3.94 11.75 -3.60
C ARG A 64 5.41 12.14 -3.52
N GLY A 65 6.13 11.97 -4.61
CA GLY A 65 7.56 12.21 -4.75
C GLY A 65 8.35 10.94 -5.04
N PHE A 66 9.66 11.03 -5.18
CA PHE A 66 10.53 9.88 -5.46
C PHE A 66 10.39 8.80 -4.39
N GLY A 67 10.14 7.56 -4.80
CA GLY A 67 9.79 6.43 -3.93
C GLY A 67 8.28 6.29 -3.68
N GLY A 68 7.45 7.26 -4.10
CA GLY A 68 6.01 7.24 -3.91
C GLY A 68 5.61 7.10 -2.44
N ALA A 69 4.44 6.53 -2.15
CA ALA A 69 3.99 6.21 -0.79
C ALA A 69 4.88 5.16 -0.10
N GLY A 70 5.68 4.42 -0.87
CA GLY A 70 6.63 3.42 -0.36
C GLY A 70 7.82 4.01 0.39
N ALA A 71 8.23 5.26 0.11
CA ALA A 71 9.47 5.83 0.65
C ALA A 71 9.49 5.96 2.18
N PHE A 72 8.34 6.24 2.78
CA PHE A 72 8.19 6.36 4.23
C PHE A 72 7.49 5.14 4.87
N SER A 73 7.37 4.04 4.10
CA SER A 73 6.92 2.76 4.64
C SER A 73 8.09 2.01 5.29
N ASP A 74 7.76 0.97 6.02
CA ASP A 74 8.74 0.06 6.62
C ASP A 74 9.44 -0.88 5.61
N GLY A 75 9.17 -0.73 4.32
CA GLY A 75 9.88 -1.43 3.26
C GLY A 75 9.72 -2.95 3.30
N LYS A 76 8.48 -3.46 3.37
CA LYS A 76 8.20 -4.89 3.32
C LYS A 76 8.14 -5.40 1.88
N TYR A 77 9.12 -6.22 1.50
CA TYR A 77 9.13 -6.94 0.23
C TYR A 77 8.68 -8.38 0.44
N ASN A 78 7.50 -8.70 -0.06
CA ASN A 78 6.89 -10.03 0.06
C ASN A 78 7.21 -10.89 -1.17
N PHE A 79 7.71 -12.11 -0.95
CA PHE A 79 8.04 -13.10 -1.98
C PHE A 79 6.89 -14.09 -2.09
N THR A 80 5.82 -13.67 -2.73
CA THR A 80 4.62 -14.49 -2.89
C THR A 80 3.73 -13.93 -3.99
N THR A 81 2.93 -14.79 -4.61
CA THR A 81 1.85 -14.43 -5.53
C THR A 81 0.47 -14.52 -4.86
N LYS A 82 0.39 -15.04 -3.64
CA LYS A 82 -0.89 -15.23 -2.91
C LYS A 82 -1.52 -13.94 -2.42
N PHE A 83 -0.73 -12.86 -2.34
CA PHE A 83 -1.17 -11.50 -2.01
C PHE A 83 -0.15 -10.47 -2.50
N GLY A 84 -0.51 -9.18 -2.45
CA GLY A 84 0.36 -8.09 -2.91
C GLY A 84 0.11 -7.69 -4.36
N GLY A 85 -0.97 -8.16 -4.98
CA GLY A 85 -1.40 -7.81 -6.32
C GLY A 85 -1.92 -8.98 -7.13
N TRP A 86 -2.09 -8.75 -8.41
CA TRP A 86 -2.67 -9.67 -9.38
C TRP A 86 -1.77 -9.82 -10.61
N LEU A 87 -0.48 -9.58 -10.49
CA LEU A 87 0.47 -9.68 -11.61
C LEU A 87 0.47 -11.09 -12.21
N ASN A 88 0.20 -12.10 -11.39
CA ASN A 88 0.07 -13.50 -11.81
C ASN A 88 -1.21 -13.82 -12.62
N GLU A 89 -2.10 -12.87 -12.83
CA GLU A 89 -3.19 -13.00 -13.82
C GLU A 89 -2.71 -12.68 -15.25
N TYR A 90 -1.55 -12.06 -15.40
CA TYR A 90 -0.95 -11.67 -16.68
C TYR A 90 0.24 -12.53 -17.07
N ILE A 91 1.04 -12.97 -16.09
CA ILE A 91 2.23 -13.82 -16.26
C ILE A 91 2.23 -14.95 -15.24
N SER A 92 3.07 -15.96 -15.42
CA SER A 92 3.09 -17.13 -14.53
C SER A 92 3.58 -16.78 -13.11
N ASP A 93 3.16 -17.56 -12.12
CA ASP A 93 3.63 -17.42 -10.73
C ASP A 93 5.16 -17.48 -10.64
N GLU A 94 5.78 -18.39 -11.40
CA GLU A 94 7.23 -18.56 -11.46
C GLU A 94 7.92 -17.30 -11.98
N GLU A 95 7.36 -16.67 -13.01
CA GLU A 95 7.91 -15.43 -13.58
C GLU A 95 7.76 -14.27 -12.61
N VAL A 96 6.61 -14.13 -11.93
CA VAL A 96 6.43 -13.11 -10.86
C VAL A 96 7.46 -13.29 -9.76
N LEU A 97 7.67 -14.52 -9.27
CA LEU A 97 8.64 -14.79 -8.21
C LEU A 97 10.08 -14.52 -8.66
N ALA A 98 10.43 -14.87 -9.90
CA ALA A 98 11.75 -14.58 -10.48
C ALA A 98 12.00 -13.06 -10.58
N LEU A 99 10.99 -12.27 -10.94
CA LEU A 99 11.09 -10.81 -10.96
C LEU A 99 11.25 -10.23 -9.56
N ILE A 100 10.53 -10.76 -8.57
CA ILE A 100 10.66 -10.34 -7.17
C ILE A 100 12.07 -10.66 -6.63
N ASP A 101 12.59 -11.85 -6.92
CA ASP A 101 13.97 -12.23 -6.54
C ASP A 101 15.02 -11.33 -7.23
N TYR A 102 14.78 -10.92 -8.46
CA TYR A 102 15.65 -9.98 -9.17
C TYR A 102 15.66 -8.59 -8.49
N ILE A 103 14.49 -8.08 -8.13
CA ILE A 103 14.35 -6.80 -7.41
C ILE A 103 15.02 -6.87 -6.04
N ASP A 104 14.88 -7.99 -5.34
CA ASP A 104 15.51 -8.20 -4.05
C ASP A 104 17.04 -8.11 -4.15
N LYS A 105 17.64 -8.70 -5.17
CA LYS A 105 19.08 -8.58 -5.44
C LYS A 105 19.50 -7.14 -5.71
N ILE A 106 18.67 -6.36 -6.41
CA ILE A 106 18.91 -4.92 -6.58
C ILE A 106 18.88 -4.21 -5.24
N ASN A 107 17.85 -4.43 -4.42
CA ASN A 107 17.76 -3.82 -3.09
C ASN A 107 18.98 -4.19 -2.21
N ILE A 108 19.44 -5.44 -2.22
CA ILE A 108 20.62 -5.88 -1.50
C ILE A 108 21.86 -5.15 -2.00
N SER A 109 22.02 -4.96 -3.32
CA SER A 109 23.16 -4.22 -3.88
C SER A 109 23.18 -2.74 -3.47
N PHE A 110 22.05 -2.19 -3.05
CA PHE A 110 21.90 -0.84 -2.49
C PHE A 110 21.78 -0.83 -0.95
N GLY A 111 22.17 -1.91 -0.27
CA GLY A 111 22.32 -1.97 1.17
C GLY A 111 21.12 -2.53 1.95
N ALA A 112 20.21 -3.25 1.28
CA ALA A 112 19.17 -3.98 2.01
C ALA A 112 19.78 -5.12 2.84
N PRO A 113 19.23 -5.41 4.04
CA PRO A 113 19.69 -6.53 4.86
C PRO A 113 19.42 -7.86 4.14
N GLU A 114 20.31 -8.84 4.31
CA GLU A 114 20.17 -10.16 3.67
C GLU A 114 19.16 -11.06 4.38
N GLU A 115 18.86 -10.79 5.66
CA GLU A 115 17.90 -11.59 6.43
C GLU A 115 16.48 -11.43 5.92
N TYR A 116 15.71 -12.50 6.02
CA TYR A 116 14.29 -12.52 5.73
C TYR A 116 13.53 -13.40 6.72
N PHE A 117 12.27 -13.07 6.91
CA PHE A 117 11.33 -13.88 7.68
C PHE A 117 10.56 -14.82 6.75
N THR A 118 10.17 -15.99 7.25
CA THR A 118 9.37 -16.97 6.47
C THR A 118 8.34 -17.62 7.33
N THR A 119 7.15 -17.85 6.76
CA THR A 119 6.09 -18.64 7.39
C THR A 119 6.20 -20.13 7.06
N LYS A 120 7.18 -20.53 6.24
CA LYS A 120 7.37 -21.92 5.85
C LYS A 120 7.74 -22.78 7.08
N ASN A 121 7.02 -23.89 7.26
CA ASN A 121 7.18 -24.81 8.40
C ASN A 121 6.89 -24.18 9.78
N SER A 122 6.13 -23.08 9.82
CA SER A 122 5.78 -22.40 11.05
C SER A 122 4.91 -23.27 11.96
N LYS A 123 5.24 -23.30 13.26
CA LYS A 123 4.39 -23.90 14.28
C LYS A 123 3.06 -23.16 14.42
N ILE A 124 3.09 -21.85 14.16
CA ILE A 124 1.92 -20.98 14.19
C ILE A 124 0.89 -21.42 13.14
N ALA A 125 1.33 -21.87 11.95
CA ALA A 125 0.42 -22.36 10.91
C ALA A 125 -0.46 -23.52 11.40
N LYS A 126 0.13 -24.47 12.12
CA LYS A 126 -0.60 -25.61 12.69
C LYS A 126 -1.58 -25.16 13.79
N SER A 127 -1.13 -24.31 14.69
CA SER A 127 -1.97 -23.74 15.75
C SER A 127 -3.14 -22.95 15.18
N ALA A 128 -2.89 -22.08 14.21
CA ALA A 128 -3.91 -21.29 13.53
C ALA A 128 -4.96 -22.18 12.86
N LEU A 129 -4.50 -23.19 12.09
CA LEU A 129 -5.38 -24.12 11.38
C LEU A 129 -6.33 -24.88 12.31
N SER A 130 -5.88 -25.29 13.50
CA SER A 130 -6.72 -25.99 14.50
C SER A 130 -7.87 -25.11 15.02
N HIS A 131 -7.79 -23.80 14.84
CA HIS A 131 -8.83 -22.83 15.22
C HIS A 131 -9.57 -22.22 14.02
N GLY A 132 -9.39 -22.80 12.81
CA GLY A 132 -10.06 -22.36 11.59
C GLY A 132 -9.44 -21.10 10.98
N ILE A 133 -8.23 -20.73 11.40
CA ILE A 133 -7.47 -19.62 10.86
C ILE A 133 -6.41 -20.17 9.90
N ASN A 134 -6.30 -19.60 8.72
CA ASN A 134 -5.27 -19.98 7.75
C ASN A 134 -4.13 -18.93 7.76
N LEU A 135 -2.91 -19.38 8.06
CA LEU A 135 -1.70 -18.57 7.88
C LEU A 135 -1.25 -18.68 6.42
N LEU A 136 -1.26 -17.57 5.69
CA LEU A 136 -0.77 -17.55 4.33
C LEU A 136 0.75 -17.71 4.31
N GLU A 137 1.20 -18.60 3.44
CA GLU A 137 2.63 -18.84 3.26
C GLU A 137 3.28 -17.65 2.55
N ALA A 138 4.32 -17.11 3.16
CA ALA A 138 5.10 -15.98 2.65
C ALA A 138 6.54 -16.04 3.12
N LYS A 139 7.42 -15.41 2.35
CA LYS A 139 8.76 -14.97 2.74
C LYS A 139 8.74 -13.45 2.64
N VAL A 140 9.28 -12.75 3.62
CA VAL A 140 9.29 -11.28 3.65
C VAL A 140 10.68 -10.76 4.03
N ARG A 141 11.17 -9.77 3.28
CA ARG A 141 12.28 -8.93 3.67
C ARG A 141 11.74 -7.63 4.23
N HIS A 142 12.10 -7.35 5.47
CA HIS A 142 11.73 -6.11 6.15
C HIS A 142 12.95 -5.18 6.17
N LEU A 143 12.85 -4.05 5.50
CA LEU A 143 13.96 -3.08 5.44
C LEU A 143 14.02 -2.22 6.71
N GLY A 144 12.89 -1.89 7.29
CA GLY A 144 12.72 -0.82 8.27
C GLY A 144 12.58 0.54 7.59
N THR A 145 11.85 1.45 8.21
CA THR A 145 11.55 2.77 7.61
C THR A 145 12.82 3.55 7.31
N GLU A 146 13.79 3.53 8.21
CA GLU A 146 15.06 4.22 8.11
C GLU A 146 15.95 3.70 6.98
N ASN A 147 16.05 2.37 6.84
CA ASN A 147 16.87 1.75 5.79
C ASN A 147 16.20 1.83 4.43
N ASN A 148 14.86 1.71 4.38
CA ASN A 148 14.10 1.87 3.14
C ASN A 148 14.36 3.24 2.49
N TYR A 149 14.39 4.31 3.31
CA TYR A 149 14.73 5.64 2.84
C TYR A 149 16.17 5.73 2.30
N LYS A 150 17.14 5.13 2.99
CA LYS A 150 18.55 5.11 2.56
C LYS A 150 18.71 4.37 1.22
N ILE A 151 18.10 3.19 1.07
CA ILE A 151 18.16 2.39 -0.16
C ILE A 151 17.57 3.17 -1.34
N LEU A 152 16.40 3.82 -1.14
CA LEU A 152 15.80 4.65 -2.17
C LEU A 152 16.67 5.86 -2.53
N THR A 153 17.39 6.44 -1.57
CA THR A 153 18.34 7.52 -1.82
C THR A 153 19.50 7.04 -2.69
N GLU A 154 20.07 5.88 -2.41
CA GLU A 154 21.15 5.29 -3.22
C GLU A 154 20.68 4.95 -4.65
N ILE A 155 19.45 4.44 -4.79
CA ILE A 155 18.85 4.21 -6.11
C ILE A 155 18.65 5.54 -6.86
N TYR A 156 18.22 6.60 -6.16
CA TYR A 156 18.09 7.94 -6.76
C TYR A 156 19.43 8.45 -7.25
N GLU A 157 20.48 8.35 -6.45
CA GLU A 157 21.85 8.75 -6.83
C GLU A 157 22.34 7.98 -8.07
N TYR A 158 22.03 6.69 -8.18
CA TYR A 158 22.35 5.90 -9.37
C TYR A 158 21.60 6.38 -10.62
N LEU A 159 20.34 6.80 -10.48
CA LEU A 159 19.46 7.17 -11.59
C LEU A 159 19.58 8.63 -12.03
N LYS A 160 19.96 9.56 -11.15
CA LYS A 160 19.86 11.00 -11.37
C LYS A 160 20.59 11.52 -12.62
N ASP A 161 21.70 10.86 -13.00
CA ASP A 161 22.49 11.24 -14.17
C ASP A 161 22.11 10.44 -15.44
N LYS A 162 21.19 9.46 -15.32
CA LYS A 162 20.76 8.57 -16.41
C LYS A 162 19.32 8.78 -16.85
N VAL A 163 18.52 9.41 -16.00
CA VAL A 163 17.09 9.68 -16.20
C VAL A 163 16.84 11.18 -16.07
N THR A 164 16.08 11.76 -16.98
CA THR A 164 15.64 13.15 -16.85
C THR A 164 14.43 13.21 -15.92
N PHE A 165 14.63 13.71 -14.71
CA PHE A 165 13.57 13.88 -13.72
C PHE A 165 12.87 15.24 -13.86
N LYS A 166 11.53 15.22 -13.88
CA LYS A 166 10.67 16.41 -13.80
C LYS A 166 9.82 16.31 -12.54
N PHE A 167 10.38 16.75 -11.43
CA PHE A 167 9.68 16.84 -10.14
C PHE A 167 8.79 18.08 -10.07
N ASN A 168 7.85 18.11 -9.10
CA ASN A 168 6.84 19.15 -8.93
C ASN A 168 6.06 19.43 -10.23
N THR A 169 5.86 18.37 -11.02
CA THR A 169 5.24 18.44 -12.34
C THR A 169 4.09 17.45 -12.39
N SER A 170 2.87 17.96 -12.42
CA SER A 170 1.66 17.14 -12.57
C SER A 170 1.36 16.95 -14.05
N VAL A 171 1.03 15.73 -14.41
CA VAL A 171 0.46 15.41 -15.72
C VAL A 171 -1.01 15.77 -15.69
N GLU A 172 -1.45 16.66 -16.57
CA GLU A 172 -2.84 17.07 -16.73
C GLU A 172 -3.61 16.09 -17.62
N GLU A 173 -2.99 15.66 -18.73
CA GLU A 173 -3.65 14.87 -19.75
C GLU A 173 -2.66 13.90 -20.44
N ILE A 174 -3.13 12.71 -20.75
CA ILE A 174 -2.48 11.77 -21.67
C ILE A 174 -3.07 12.01 -23.05
N VAL A 175 -2.24 12.48 -23.97
CA VAL A 175 -2.66 12.85 -25.33
C VAL A 175 -2.33 11.72 -26.29
N VAL A 176 -3.35 11.21 -26.97
CA VAL A 176 -3.23 10.20 -28.03
C VAL A 176 -3.70 10.79 -29.33
N LYS A 177 -2.80 10.99 -30.28
CA LYS A 177 -3.14 11.56 -31.59
C LYS A 177 -2.36 10.86 -32.70
N ASP A 178 -3.09 10.30 -33.69
CA ASP A 178 -2.50 9.67 -34.87
C ASP A 178 -1.36 8.68 -34.54
N LYS A 179 -1.59 7.80 -33.52
CA LYS A 179 -0.63 6.84 -32.93
C LYS A 179 0.58 7.48 -32.23
N ASN A 180 0.61 8.81 -32.07
CA ASN A 180 1.62 9.49 -31.29
C ASN A 180 1.13 9.63 -29.83
N LEU A 181 2.03 9.33 -28.91
CA LEU A 181 1.80 9.46 -27.49
C LEU A 181 2.50 10.69 -26.94
N ALA A 182 1.80 11.46 -26.12
CA ALA A 182 2.37 12.57 -25.38
C ALA A 182 1.67 12.73 -24.04
N ILE A 183 2.29 13.46 -23.13
CA ILE A 183 1.62 13.98 -21.94
C ILE A 183 1.60 15.50 -22.00
N LYS A 184 0.52 16.08 -21.48
CA LYS A 184 0.40 17.51 -21.27
C LYS A 184 0.62 17.81 -19.79
N THR A 185 1.49 18.76 -19.51
CA THR A 185 1.67 19.37 -18.21
C THR A 185 1.25 20.83 -18.27
N LYS A 186 1.23 21.52 -17.15
CA LYS A 186 0.93 22.97 -17.13
C LYS A 186 1.84 23.79 -18.08
N ASN A 187 3.09 23.35 -18.27
CA ASN A 187 4.12 24.15 -18.93
C ASN A 187 4.53 23.63 -20.31
N GLU A 188 4.30 22.35 -20.60
CA GLU A 188 4.84 21.72 -21.82
C GLU A 188 4.03 20.48 -22.24
N LEU A 189 4.21 20.13 -23.52
CA LEU A 189 3.77 18.85 -24.08
C LEU A 189 5.03 18.01 -24.32
N ILE A 190 5.06 16.79 -23.77
CA ILE A 190 6.20 15.88 -23.90
C ILE A 190 5.77 14.65 -24.70
N SER A 191 6.36 14.45 -25.86
CA SER A 191 6.10 13.30 -26.73
C SER A 191 7.07 12.16 -26.46
N ALA A 192 6.57 10.91 -26.50
CA ALA A 192 7.38 9.73 -26.26
C ALA A 192 7.00 8.58 -27.21
N LYS A 193 7.95 7.68 -27.48
CA LYS A 193 7.68 6.45 -28.22
C LYS A 193 6.86 5.47 -27.37
N TYR A 194 7.20 5.38 -26.08
CA TYR A 194 6.52 4.55 -25.09
C TYR A 194 6.15 5.37 -23.87
N ILE A 195 4.95 5.19 -23.36
CA ILE A 195 4.52 5.77 -22.07
C ILE A 195 4.23 4.64 -21.10
N ILE A 196 4.83 4.72 -19.90
CA ILE A 196 4.55 3.82 -18.78
C ILE A 196 3.83 4.63 -17.69
N ALA A 197 2.54 4.40 -17.53
CA ALA A 197 1.75 5.03 -16.49
C ALA A 197 1.87 4.24 -15.17
N ALA A 198 2.49 4.85 -14.18
CA ALA A 198 2.69 4.32 -12.83
C ALA A 198 2.22 5.32 -11.75
N PRO A 199 0.94 5.76 -11.78
CA PRO A 199 0.45 6.90 -11.01
C PRO A 199 0.39 6.64 -9.50
N GLY A 200 0.56 5.40 -9.07
CA GLY A 200 0.42 5.00 -7.68
C GLY A 200 -1.00 5.20 -7.14
N ARG A 201 -1.20 4.96 -5.84
CA ARG A 201 -2.53 5.08 -5.21
C ARG A 201 -3.07 6.52 -5.26
N ALA A 202 -2.19 7.49 -5.03
CA ALA A 202 -2.57 8.90 -5.01
C ALA A 202 -2.93 9.48 -6.39
N GLY A 203 -2.50 8.84 -7.48
CA GLY A 203 -2.84 9.23 -8.86
C GLY A 203 -3.91 8.35 -9.51
N ALA A 204 -4.47 7.37 -8.78
CA ALA A 204 -5.36 6.37 -9.35
C ALA A 204 -6.67 6.94 -9.88
N GLU A 205 -7.25 7.92 -9.19
CA GLU A 205 -8.50 8.57 -9.61
C GLU A 205 -8.29 9.38 -10.89
N TRP A 206 -7.27 10.25 -10.90
CA TRP A 206 -6.85 10.97 -12.10
C TRP A 206 -6.60 10.02 -13.27
N PHE A 207 -5.87 8.93 -13.04
CA PHE A 207 -5.56 7.99 -14.11
C PHE A 207 -6.81 7.26 -14.64
N SER A 208 -7.74 6.93 -13.76
CA SER A 208 -9.03 6.35 -14.18
C SER A 208 -9.84 7.31 -15.05
N GLU A 209 -9.81 8.61 -14.76
CA GLU A 209 -10.44 9.65 -15.59
C GLU A 209 -9.75 9.77 -16.94
N GLN A 210 -8.41 9.78 -16.97
CA GLN A 210 -7.64 9.78 -18.22
C GLN A 210 -7.97 8.55 -19.07
N CYS A 211 -7.99 7.37 -18.48
CA CYS A 211 -8.35 6.13 -19.19
C CYS A 211 -9.73 6.22 -19.83
N LYS A 212 -10.75 6.72 -19.09
CA LYS A 212 -12.09 6.92 -19.62
C LYS A 212 -12.10 7.91 -20.79
N SER A 213 -11.37 9.02 -20.67
CA SER A 213 -11.35 10.08 -21.73
C SER A 213 -10.72 9.59 -23.03
N ILE A 214 -9.77 8.65 -22.97
CA ILE A 214 -9.09 8.06 -24.13
C ILE A 214 -9.67 6.70 -24.55
N GLY A 215 -10.82 6.29 -23.97
CA GLY A 215 -11.57 5.11 -24.39
C GLY A 215 -11.08 3.78 -23.81
N ILE A 216 -10.29 3.77 -22.74
CA ILE A 216 -9.85 2.56 -22.06
C ILE A 216 -10.91 2.11 -21.05
N ASN A 217 -11.32 0.85 -21.12
CA ASN A 217 -12.29 0.27 -20.22
C ASN A 217 -11.72 0.05 -18.82
N LEU A 218 -12.53 0.37 -17.80
CA LEU A 218 -12.24 0.11 -16.41
C LEU A 218 -13.08 -1.05 -15.89
N LEU A 219 -12.42 -1.95 -15.17
CA LEU A 219 -13.05 -3.05 -14.46
C LEU A 219 -13.19 -2.72 -12.97
N ASN A 220 -14.28 -3.19 -12.36
CA ASN A 220 -14.46 -3.05 -10.92
C ASN A 220 -13.41 -3.85 -10.16
N ASN A 221 -12.96 -3.28 -9.04
CA ASN A 221 -12.12 -3.98 -8.09
C ASN A 221 -12.87 -4.10 -6.75
N GLN A 222 -12.27 -4.82 -5.81
CA GLN A 222 -12.77 -4.91 -4.44
C GLN A 222 -12.37 -3.68 -3.62
N VAL A 223 -12.96 -3.53 -2.44
CA VAL A 223 -12.49 -2.64 -1.37
C VAL A 223 -12.45 -3.41 -0.07
N ASP A 224 -11.38 -3.23 0.70
CA ASP A 224 -11.29 -3.78 2.04
C ASP A 224 -11.52 -2.68 3.05
N VAL A 225 -12.41 -2.94 3.99
CA VAL A 225 -12.79 -2.00 5.05
C VAL A 225 -12.65 -2.69 6.40
N GLY A 226 -12.14 -1.98 7.38
CA GLY A 226 -11.98 -2.52 8.72
C GLY A 226 -11.41 -1.54 9.72
N VAL A 227 -10.65 -2.09 10.66
CA VAL A 227 -10.03 -1.35 11.75
C VAL A 227 -8.55 -1.68 11.84
N ARG A 228 -7.77 -0.78 12.41
CA ARG A 228 -6.45 -1.11 12.93
C ARG A 228 -6.56 -1.47 14.39
N VAL A 229 -5.97 -2.58 14.75
CA VAL A 229 -5.89 -3.07 16.12
C VAL A 229 -4.54 -2.67 16.71
N GLU A 230 -4.52 -2.32 17.97
CA GLU A 230 -3.31 -2.11 18.77
C GLU A 230 -3.41 -2.88 20.08
N VAL A 231 -2.42 -3.70 20.35
CA VAL A 231 -2.29 -4.53 21.56
C VAL A 231 -0.86 -4.44 22.10
N PRO A 232 -0.60 -4.80 23.38
CA PRO A 232 0.77 -4.95 23.86
C PRO A 232 1.55 -5.94 23.02
N ALA A 233 2.82 -5.64 22.72
CA ALA A 233 3.65 -6.48 21.85
C ALA A 233 3.70 -7.93 22.32
N MET A 234 3.73 -8.17 23.63
CA MET A 234 3.77 -9.50 24.24
C MET A 234 2.62 -10.43 23.81
N VAL A 235 1.46 -9.88 23.42
CA VAL A 235 0.30 -10.68 22.97
C VAL A 235 0.62 -11.40 21.66
N PHE A 236 1.38 -10.77 20.77
CA PHE A 236 1.73 -11.34 19.46
C PHE A 236 3.21 -11.73 19.33
N GLU A 237 4.05 -11.48 20.34
CA GLU A 237 5.50 -11.69 20.27
C GLU A 237 5.87 -13.12 19.83
N HIS A 238 5.22 -14.13 20.37
CA HIS A 238 5.44 -15.54 19.98
C HIS A 238 5.09 -15.84 18.51
N ILE A 239 4.25 -15.01 17.87
CA ILE A 239 3.93 -15.11 16.44
C ILE A 239 4.91 -14.26 15.64
N THR A 240 5.16 -13.03 16.07
CA THR A 240 5.97 -12.06 15.31
C THR A 240 7.45 -12.38 15.33
N ASP A 241 7.95 -13.03 16.37
CA ASP A 241 9.33 -13.52 16.44
C ASP A 241 9.57 -14.69 15.47
N GLU A 242 8.54 -15.52 15.21
CA GLU A 242 8.66 -16.64 14.28
C GLU A 242 8.44 -16.20 12.82
N VAL A 243 7.43 -15.35 12.54
CA VAL A 243 7.00 -15.04 11.17
C VAL A 243 6.95 -13.55 10.84
N TYR A 244 7.35 -12.67 11.76
CA TYR A 244 7.34 -11.20 11.69
C TYR A 244 5.97 -10.60 11.32
N GLU A 245 5.48 -10.83 10.10
CA GLU A 245 4.19 -10.35 9.60
C GLU A 245 3.27 -11.52 9.27
N ALA A 246 2.43 -11.92 10.23
CA ALA A 246 1.49 -13.01 10.05
C ALA A 246 0.29 -12.56 9.20
N LYS A 247 0.11 -13.15 8.02
CA LYS A 247 -1.09 -13.00 7.18
C LYS A 247 -2.10 -14.07 7.55
N LEU A 248 -2.91 -13.82 8.56
CA LEU A 248 -3.93 -14.72 9.09
C LEU A 248 -5.27 -14.42 8.41
N VAL A 249 -5.89 -15.46 7.86
CA VAL A 249 -7.19 -15.35 7.17
C VAL A 249 -8.18 -16.25 7.89
N TYR A 250 -9.33 -15.70 8.21
CA TYR A 250 -10.43 -16.38 8.86
C TYR A 250 -11.73 -16.21 8.05
N ARG A 251 -12.46 -17.31 7.87
CA ARG A 251 -13.80 -17.30 7.31
C ARG A 251 -14.81 -17.26 8.44
N THR A 252 -15.54 -16.17 8.56
CA THR A 252 -16.51 -15.98 9.62
C THR A 252 -17.66 -16.99 9.51
N LYS A 253 -18.12 -17.48 10.64
CA LYS A 253 -19.20 -18.49 10.71
C LYS A 253 -20.56 -17.88 10.42
N GLN A 254 -20.76 -16.63 10.87
CA GLN A 254 -22.04 -15.95 10.75
C GLN A 254 -22.38 -15.57 9.29
N TYR A 255 -21.41 -15.01 8.55
CA TYR A 255 -21.64 -14.50 7.21
C TYR A 255 -20.86 -15.23 6.12
N GLY A 256 -19.89 -16.06 6.48
CA GLY A 256 -18.99 -16.71 5.52
C GLY A 256 -17.98 -15.75 4.85
N ASP A 257 -17.86 -14.53 5.36
CA ASP A 257 -16.95 -13.54 4.83
C ASP A 257 -15.50 -13.85 5.23
N LEU A 258 -14.56 -13.40 4.39
CA LEU A 258 -13.14 -13.49 4.72
C LEU A 258 -12.70 -12.22 5.45
N VAL A 259 -12.14 -12.42 6.64
CA VAL A 259 -11.43 -11.39 7.41
C VAL A 259 -9.96 -11.76 7.46
N ARG A 260 -9.10 -10.77 7.32
CA ARG A 260 -7.65 -11.02 7.33
C ARG A 260 -6.90 -10.00 8.15
N THR A 261 -5.78 -10.43 8.75
CA THR A 261 -4.78 -9.49 9.24
C THR A 261 -4.04 -8.88 8.05
N PHE A 262 -3.68 -7.61 8.19
CA PHE A 262 -2.92 -6.92 7.17
C PHE A 262 -1.91 -5.95 7.80
N CYS A 263 -0.72 -5.83 7.18
CA CYS A 263 0.31 -4.90 7.60
C CYS A 263 0.57 -4.95 9.11
N MET A 264 0.97 -6.13 9.61
CA MET A 264 1.35 -6.32 11.02
C MET A 264 2.69 -5.64 11.28
N ASN A 265 2.75 -4.86 12.35
CA ASN A 265 3.88 -4.05 12.74
C ASN A 265 4.26 -4.38 14.19
N PRO A 266 5.16 -5.35 14.41
CA PRO A 266 5.67 -5.66 15.73
C PRO A 266 6.35 -4.43 16.33
N LYS A 267 6.05 -4.12 17.58
CA LYS A 267 6.61 -2.97 18.31
C LYS A 267 6.55 -1.66 17.49
N GLY A 268 5.45 -1.51 16.72
CA GLY A 268 5.26 -0.42 15.77
C GLY A 268 4.25 0.63 16.25
N TYR A 269 4.04 1.61 15.41
CA TYR A 269 3.16 2.76 15.66
C TYR A 269 1.94 2.73 14.76
N VAL A 270 0.80 3.14 15.30
CA VAL A 270 -0.40 3.48 14.53
C VAL A 270 -0.23 4.90 14.00
N VAL A 271 -0.58 5.14 12.74
CA VAL A 271 -0.40 6.44 12.08
C VAL A 271 -1.60 6.81 11.21
N ASN A 272 -1.78 8.11 10.98
CA ASN A 272 -2.75 8.62 10.01
C ASN A 272 -2.19 8.52 8.58
N GLU A 273 -3.08 8.19 7.64
CA GLU A 273 -2.82 8.24 6.19
C GLU A 273 -3.87 9.17 5.57
N ASN A 274 -3.43 10.26 4.95
CA ASN A 274 -4.32 11.19 4.25
C ASN A 274 -4.26 10.92 2.75
N THR A 275 -5.40 10.58 2.17
CA THR A 275 -5.57 10.40 0.73
C THR A 275 -6.67 11.33 0.26
N ASP A 276 -6.31 12.39 -0.46
CA ASP A 276 -7.23 13.38 -1.03
C ASP A 276 -8.20 13.98 0.01
N GLY A 277 -7.69 14.33 1.18
CA GLY A 277 -8.47 14.93 2.28
C GLY A 277 -9.24 13.93 3.15
N ILE A 278 -9.23 12.65 2.79
CA ILE A 278 -9.81 11.57 3.61
C ILE A 278 -8.71 10.98 4.50
N ILE A 279 -8.89 11.08 5.81
CA ILE A 279 -7.96 10.55 6.80
C ILE A 279 -8.40 9.13 7.17
N THR A 280 -7.50 8.18 6.95
CA THR A 280 -7.63 6.78 7.35
C THR A 280 -6.47 6.41 8.27
N VAL A 281 -6.53 5.22 8.86
CA VAL A 281 -5.47 4.72 9.72
C VAL A 281 -4.56 3.74 8.99
N ASN A 282 -3.28 3.73 9.35
CA ASN A 282 -2.28 2.77 8.90
C ASN A 282 -1.29 2.49 10.06
N GLY A 283 -0.21 1.78 9.81
CA GLY A 283 0.85 1.52 10.78
C GLY A 283 2.20 1.33 10.13
N HIS A 284 3.25 1.51 10.91
CA HIS A 284 4.62 1.20 10.51
C HIS A 284 5.45 0.75 11.72
N SER A 285 6.64 0.21 11.46
CA SER A 285 7.60 -0.20 12.49
C SER A 285 9.02 0.17 12.10
N TYR A 286 9.87 0.33 13.12
CA TYR A 286 11.29 0.57 12.95
C TYR A 286 12.08 -0.72 13.20
N ARG A 287 13.22 -0.87 12.54
CA ARG A 287 14.19 -1.93 12.86
C ARG A 287 15.04 -1.59 14.07
N ASP A 288 15.37 -0.32 14.24
CA ASP A 288 16.10 0.19 15.38
C ASP A 288 15.27 0.03 16.65
N GLU A 289 15.73 -0.79 17.59
CA GLU A 289 15.06 -1.07 18.86
C GLU A 289 14.83 0.18 19.69
N ALA A 290 15.70 1.18 19.60
CA ALA A 290 15.53 2.45 20.31
C ALA A 290 14.33 3.27 19.83
N LEU A 291 13.83 2.99 18.63
CA LEU A 291 12.69 3.64 18.00
C LEU A 291 11.40 2.82 18.09
N GLN A 292 11.44 1.63 18.69
CA GLN A 292 10.28 0.75 18.79
C GLN A 292 9.32 1.17 19.90
N SER A 293 8.03 0.90 19.67
CA SER A 293 7.01 1.05 20.71
C SER A 293 6.87 -0.22 21.55
N THR A 294 6.04 -0.16 22.59
CA THR A 294 5.67 -1.32 23.43
C THR A 294 4.50 -2.12 22.86
N ASN A 295 3.92 -1.69 21.74
CA ASN A 295 2.71 -2.26 21.15
C ASN A 295 2.97 -2.88 19.77
N THR A 296 2.21 -3.92 19.47
CA THR A 296 2.06 -4.44 18.10
C THR A 296 0.73 -3.96 17.54
N ASN A 297 0.73 -3.53 16.29
CA ASN A 297 -0.50 -3.14 15.61
C ASN A 297 -0.64 -3.81 14.25
N PHE A 298 -1.88 -4.03 13.81
CA PHE A 298 -2.22 -4.60 12.51
C PHE A 298 -3.66 -4.25 12.12
N ALA A 299 -3.96 -4.28 10.83
CA ALA A 299 -5.33 -4.13 10.38
C ALA A 299 -6.10 -5.46 10.44
N LEU A 300 -7.38 -5.38 10.75
CA LEU A 300 -8.38 -6.39 10.47
C LEU A 300 -9.29 -5.89 9.36
N LEU A 301 -9.22 -6.54 8.20
CA LEU A 301 -9.88 -6.09 6.99
C LEU A 301 -10.90 -7.12 6.51
N VAL A 302 -12.11 -6.65 6.23
CA VAL A 302 -13.18 -7.41 5.58
C VAL A 302 -13.19 -7.05 4.10
N SER A 303 -13.04 -8.06 3.24
CA SER A 303 -13.02 -7.87 1.79
C SER A 303 -14.43 -7.79 1.23
N ASN A 304 -14.71 -6.72 0.48
CA ASN A 304 -16.00 -6.49 -0.14
C ASN A 304 -15.87 -6.55 -1.67
N LYS A 305 -16.65 -7.45 -2.29
CA LYS A 305 -16.83 -7.50 -3.74
C LYS A 305 -18.25 -7.07 -4.03
N PHE A 306 -18.38 -6.08 -4.89
CA PHE A 306 -19.69 -5.59 -5.33
C PHE A 306 -20.02 -6.12 -6.70
N THR A 307 -21.32 -6.39 -6.91
CA THR A 307 -21.91 -6.79 -8.20
C THR A 307 -22.84 -5.69 -8.69
N GLU A 308 -23.35 -5.84 -9.93
CA GLU A 308 -24.38 -4.94 -10.45
C GLU A 308 -25.52 -4.73 -9.43
N PRO A 309 -26.09 -3.51 -9.33
CA PRO A 309 -25.79 -2.34 -10.17
C PRO A 309 -24.64 -1.46 -9.66
N PHE A 310 -24.03 -1.77 -8.49
CA PHE A 310 -23.02 -0.90 -7.85
C PHE A 310 -21.62 -1.19 -8.37
N LYS A 311 -21.01 -0.20 -9.01
CA LYS A 311 -19.69 -0.32 -9.68
C LYS A 311 -18.60 0.59 -9.11
N GLU A 312 -18.83 1.22 -7.95
CA GLU A 312 -17.89 2.22 -7.39
C GLU A 312 -17.38 1.85 -5.99
N PRO A 313 -16.63 0.74 -5.82
CA PRO A 313 -16.15 0.29 -4.51
C PRO A 313 -15.30 1.35 -3.80
N HIS A 314 -14.58 2.19 -4.54
CA HIS A 314 -13.85 3.33 -3.98
C HIS A 314 -14.77 4.31 -3.25
N LYS A 315 -15.88 4.66 -3.87
CA LYS A 315 -16.86 5.59 -3.30
C LYS A 315 -17.47 5.04 -2.01
N TYR A 316 -17.72 3.73 -1.97
CA TYR A 316 -18.16 3.06 -0.75
C TYR A 316 -17.15 3.19 0.37
N GLY A 317 -15.87 2.86 0.13
CA GLY A 317 -14.81 2.98 1.12
C GLY A 317 -14.57 4.43 1.57
N LYS A 318 -14.54 5.39 0.62
CA LYS A 318 -14.44 6.83 0.91
C LYS A 318 -15.61 7.31 1.79
N SER A 319 -16.84 6.86 1.52
CA SER A 319 -18.01 7.24 2.31
C SER A 319 -17.90 6.77 3.75
N ILE A 320 -17.49 5.51 3.99
CA ILE A 320 -17.29 4.99 5.34
C ILE A 320 -16.18 5.77 6.07
N ALA A 321 -15.06 6.03 5.42
CA ALA A 321 -13.97 6.83 6.01
C ALA A 321 -14.42 8.26 6.32
N SER A 322 -15.26 8.86 5.47
CA SER A 322 -15.81 10.20 5.69
C SER A 322 -16.68 10.28 6.94
N PHE A 323 -17.42 9.23 7.30
CA PHE A 323 -18.18 9.20 8.56
C PHE A 323 -17.24 9.25 9.77
N SER A 324 -16.12 8.52 9.76
CA SER A 324 -15.12 8.62 10.82
C SER A 324 -14.55 10.03 10.91
N ASN A 325 -14.21 10.65 9.79
CA ASN A 325 -13.67 12.01 9.76
C ASN A 325 -14.69 13.04 10.23
N MET A 326 -15.94 12.88 9.87
CA MET A 326 -17.03 13.77 10.32
C MET A 326 -17.23 13.69 11.84
N LEU A 327 -17.20 12.49 12.43
CA LEU A 327 -17.46 12.26 13.85
C LEU A 327 -16.25 12.57 14.74
N GLY A 328 -15.03 12.36 14.24
CA GLY A 328 -13.81 12.46 15.02
C GLY A 328 -12.82 13.52 14.55
N GLY A 329 -13.10 14.25 13.48
CA GLY A 329 -12.11 15.13 12.83
C GLY A 329 -10.96 14.36 12.18
N GLY A 330 -11.07 13.03 12.10
CA GLY A 330 -10.05 12.12 11.58
C GLY A 330 -10.38 10.67 11.97
N VAL A 331 -9.41 10.00 12.59
CA VAL A 331 -9.54 8.62 13.07
C VAL A 331 -10.24 8.59 14.44
N LEU A 332 -11.16 7.64 14.60
CA LEU A 332 -11.74 7.30 15.92
C LEU A 332 -10.92 6.18 16.58
N VAL A 333 -10.88 6.19 17.92
CA VAL A 333 -10.36 5.08 18.72
C VAL A 333 -11.43 4.57 19.70
N GLN A 334 -11.57 3.25 19.79
CA GLN A 334 -12.48 2.60 20.74
C GLN A 334 -11.81 1.41 21.39
N ARG A 335 -12.01 1.22 22.70
CA ARG A 335 -11.62 -0.01 23.39
C ARG A 335 -12.56 -1.15 22.98
N PHE A 336 -12.02 -2.35 22.78
CA PHE A 336 -12.80 -3.52 22.40
C PHE A 336 -13.91 -3.82 23.41
N GLY A 337 -13.63 -3.76 24.70
CA GLY A 337 -14.65 -3.95 25.75
C GLY A 337 -15.77 -2.92 25.73
N ASP A 338 -15.52 -1.69 25.30
CA ASP A 338 -16.56 -0.68 25.12
C ASP A 338 -17.42 -0.98 23.87
N LEU A 339 -16.80 -1.44 22.78
CA LEU A 339 -17.51 -1.88 21.57
C LEU A 339 -18.47 -3.05 21.88
N ILE A 340 -17.99 -4.08 22.60
CA ILE A 340 -18.81 -5.24 22.99
C ILE A 340 -19.99 -4.85 23.89
N LYS A 341 -19.78 -3.84 24.75
CA LYS A 341 -20.83 -3.29 25.63
C LYS A 341 -21.75 -2.29 24.91
N GLY A 342 -21.57 -2.07 23.62
CA GLY A 342 -22.41 -1.16 22.81
C GLY A 342 -22.33 0.30 23.24
N ARG A 343 -21.17 0.78 23.64
CA ARG A 343 -20.96 2.14 24.12
C ARG A 343 -19.67 2.78 23.58
N ARG A 344 -19.70 4.08 23.38
CA ARG A 344 -18.50 4.85 23.00
C ARG A 344 -17.40 4.75 24.06
N SER A 345 -16.14 4.79 23.66
CA SER A 345 -15.04 5.08 24.57
C SER A 345 -15.00 6.58 24.89
N SER A 346 -14.44 6.91 26.07
CA SER A 346 -14.19 8.29 26.50
C SER A 346 -12.67 8.47 26.74
N GLU A 347 -12.21 9.72 26.74
CA GLU A 347 -10.81 10.06 27.05
C GLU A 347 -10.36 9.38 28.35
N HIS A 348 -11.14 9.54 29.41
CA HIS A 348 -10.85 8.92 30.72
C HIS A 348 -10.66 7.39 30.63
N ARG A 349 -11.48 6.67 29.83
CA ARG A 349 -11.32 5.21 29.68
C ARG A 349 -10.10 4.84 28.86
N ILE A 350 -9.75 5.65 27.87
CA ILE A 350 -8.52 5.45 27.07
C ILE A 350 -7.29 5.72 27.94
N GLU A 351 -7.30 6.78 28.75
CA GLU A 351 -6.20 7.08 29.67
C GLU A 351 -5.99 5.99 30.73
N GLN A 352 -7.08 5.39 31.23
CA GLN A 352 -7.02 4.29 32.17
C GLN A 352 -6.72 2.92 31.51
N SER A 353 -6.76 2.84 30.18
CA SER A 353 -6.50 1.61 29.44
C SER A 353 -5.11 1.09 29.75
N PHE A 354 -4.99 -0.22 29.88
CA PHE A 354 -3.72 -0.94 29.97
C PHE A 354 -2.89 -0.74 28.68
N VAL A 355 -3.54 -0.76 27.53
CA VAL A 355 -2.89 -0.44 26.25
C VAL A 355 -2.84 1.08 26.08
N LYS A 356 -1.63 1.62 25.98
CA LYS A 356 -1.43 3.04 25.72
C LYS A 356 -1.40 3.30 24.22
N PRO A 357 -2.27 4.19 23.70
CA PRO A 357 -2.33 4.44 22.26
C PRO A 357 -1.04 5.08 21.74
N THR A 358 -0.53 4.57 20.62
CA THR A 358 0.60 5.19 19.91
C THR A 358 0.16 6.28 18.93
N LEU A 359 -1.12 6.33 18.57
CA LEU A 359 -1.73 7.43 17.83
C LEU A 359 -2.73 8.17 18.71
N GLN A 360 -2.59 9.49 18.79
CA GLN A 360 -3.63 10.34 19.37
C GLN A 360 -4.82 10.41 18.40
N ALA A 361 -5.93 9.78 18.76
CA ALA A 361 -7.17 9.72 17.99
C ALA A 361 -8.36 10.08 18.87
N THR A 362 -9.48 10.44 18.27
CA THR A 362 -10.70 10.84 19.00
C THR A 362 -11.40 9.60 19.57
N PRO A 363 -11.60 9.51 20.91
CA PRO A 363 -12.39 8.44 21.50
C PRO A 363 -13.83 8.46 20.99
N GLY A 364 -14.31 7.34 20.46
CA GLY A 364 -15.61 7.31 19.78
C GLY A 364 -16.31 5.96 19.85
N ASP A 365 -17.26 5.80 18.93
CA ASP A 365 -18.05 4.60 18.73
C ASP A 365 -17.97 4.17 17.25
N LEU A 366 -17.28 3.07 16.99
CA LEU A 366 -17.11 2.53 15.64
C LEU A 366 -18.40 1.95 15.06
N SER A 367 -19.42 1.68 15.90
CA SER A 367 -20.72 1.21 15.43
C SER A 367 -21.51 2.30 14.67
N LEU A 368 -21.15 3.57 14.87
CA LEU A 368 -21.71 4.69 14.09
C LEU A 368 -21.08 4.89 12.72
N VAL A 369 -19.99 4.19 12.46
CA VAL A 369 -19.18 4.34 11.24
C VAL A 369 -19.19 3.09 10.38
N LEU A 370 -18.88 1.94 11.00
CA LEU A 370 -18.79 0.68 10.28
C LEU A 370 -20.15 -0.01 10.16
N PRO A 371 -20.51 -0.54 8.97
CA PRO A 371 -21.68 -1.38 8.83
C PRO A 371 -21.66 -2.56 9.81
N LYS A 372 -22.84 -2.91 10.33
CA LYS A 372 -22.98 -4.00 11.31
C LYS A 372 -22.26 -5.30 10.89
N ARG A 373 -22.42 -5.71 9.61
CA ARG A 373 -21.78 -6.91 9.06
C ARG A 373 -20.24 -6.86 9.17
N HIS A 374 -19.63 -5.69 8.99
CA HIS A 374 -18.19 -5.51 9.13
C HIS A 374 -17.78 -5.65 10.60
N LEU A 375 -18.51 -5.00 11.51
CA LEU A 375 -18.22 -5.11 12.95
C LEU A 375 -18.35 -6.54 13.46
N ASP A 376 -19.44 -7.23 13.12
CA ASP A 376 -19.65 -8.63 13.52
C ASP A 376 -18.50 -9.52 13.00
N ASN A 377 -18.08 -9.34 11.76
CA ASN A 377 -16.95 -10.09 11.18
C ASN A 377 -15.63 -9.80 11.90
N ILE A 378 -15.38 -8.53 12.25
CA ILE A 378 -14.16 -8.11 12.96
C ILE A 378 -14.18 -8.67 14.39
N ILE A 379 -15.29 -8.58 15.09
CA ILE A 379 -15.46 -9.13 16.45
C ILE A 379 -15.22 -10.65 16.45
N GLU A 380 -15.80 -11.36 15.48
CA GLU A 380 -15.60 -12.81 15.37
C GLU A 380 -14.14 -13.17 15.11
N MET A 381 -13.44 -12.40 14.25
CA MET A 381 -12.00 -12.56 14.00
C MET A 381 -11.16 -12.27 15.25
N ILE A 382 -11.50 -11.26 16.07
CA ILE A 382 -10.80 -10.94 17.31
C ILE A 382 -10.88 -12.14 18.28
N TYR A 383 -12.07 -12.72 18.47
CA TYR A 383 -12.22 -13.91 19.30
C TYR A 383 -11.53 -15.16 18.71
N ALA A 384 -11.45 -15.26 17.40
CA ALA A 384 -10.69 -16.35 16.76
C ALA A 384 -9.19 -16.20 17.00
N LEU A 385 -8.67 -14.96 16.87
CA LEU A 385 -7.26 -14.64 17.13
C LEU A 385 -6.88 -14.85 18.61
N ASP A 386 -7.78 -14.56 19.54
CA ASP A 386 -7.53 -14.73 20.98
C ASP A 386 -7.18 -16.18 21.35
N LYS A 387 -7.62 -17.16 20.56
CA LYS A 387 -7.29 -18.58 20.75
C LYS A 387 -5.83 -18.92 20.42
N ILE A 388 -5.20 -18.13 19.55
CA ILE A 388 -3.79 -18.32 19.16
C ILE A 388 -2.87 -17.25 19.71
N ALA A 389 -3.44 -16.13 20.16
CA ALA A 389 -2.76 -14.99 20.79
C ALA A 389 -3.58 -14.53 22.01
N PRO A 390 -3.52 -15.24 23.15
CA PRO A 390 -4.29 -14.93 24.34
C PRO A 390 -4.06 -13.49 24.81
N GLY A 391 -5.14 -12.76 25.04
CA GLY A 391 -5.12 -11.33 25.35
C GLY A 391 -5.51 -10.43 24.18
N MET A 392 -5.70 -11.00 22.99
CA MET A 392 -6.20 -10.27 21.83
C MET A 392 -7.63 -9.71 22.07
N ALA A 393 -8.51 -10.49 22.73
CA ALA A 393 -9.89 -10.08 23.05
C ALA A 393 -10.00 -9.39 24.42
N ASN A 394 -8.92 -8.78 24.93
CA ASN A 394 -8.95 -8.01 26.16
C ASN A 394 -9.82 -6.75 25.99
N ASP A 395 -10.52 -6.34 27.06
CA ASP A 395 -11.35 -5.11 27.08
C ASP A 395 -10.55 -3.85 26.65
N ASP A 396 -9.24 -3.83 26.92
CA ASP A 396 -8.34 -2.71 26.63
C ASP A 396 -7.66 -2.76 25.28
N THR A 397 -7.91 -3.80 24.47
CA THR A 397 -7.48 -3.82 23.07
C THR A 397 -8.04 -2.60 22.34
N LEU A 398 -7.19 -1.82 21.67
CA LEU A 398 -7.60 -0.61 20.98
C LEU A 398 -7.93 -0.90 19.52
N LEU A 399 -9.03 -0.35 19.05
CA LEU A 399 -9.51 -0.40 17.68
C LEU A 399 -9.58 1.01 17.12
N TYR A 400 -8.84 1.25 16.04
CA TYR A 400 -8.86 2.53 15.33
C TYR A 400 -9.67 2.38 14.04
N GLY A 401 -10.56 3.29 13.80
CA GLY A 401 -11.40 3.27 12.60
C GLY A 401 -11.39 4.62 11.87
N VAL A 402 -11.33 4.55 10.58
CA VAL A 402 -11.45 3.37 9.72
C VAL A 402 -10.12 3.09 9.03
N GLU A 403 -9.78 1.83 8.87
CA GLU A 403 -8.78 1.45 7.89
C GLU A 403 -9.48 1.03 6.61
N VAL A 404 -9.15 1.69 5.50
CA VAL A 404 -9.67 1.35 4.18
C VAL A 404 -8.48 1.07 3.27
N LYS A 405 -8.55 -0.05 2.58
CA LYS A 405 -7.62 -0.31 1.48
C LYS A 405 -8.37 -0.16 0.18
N PHE A 406 -8.14 0.98 -0.45
CA PHE A 406 -8.62 1.25 -1.79
C PHE A 406 -7.80 0.47 -2.80
N TYR A 407 -8.49 -0.24 -3.66
CA TYR A 407 -7.90 -0.85 -4.84
C TYR A 407 -8.25 0.02 -6.03
N SER A 408 -7.26 0.47 -6.76
CA SER A 408 -7.49 1.22 -7.99
C SER A 408 -8.37 0.40 -8.93
N SER A 409 -9.18 1.08 -9.73
CA SER A 409 -9.92 0.42 -10.81
C SER A 409 -8.93 -0.39 -11.65
N ARG A 410 -9.30 -1.60 -12.02
CA ARG A 410 -8.47 -2.43 -12.89
C ARG A 410 -8.66 -1.97 -14.33
N LEU A 411 -7.58 -1.99 -15.07
CA LEU A 411 -7.61 -1.77 -16.51
C LEU A 411 -7.69 -3.09 -17.24
N GLU A 412 -8.33 -3.09 -18.39
CA GLU A 412 -8.19 -4.16 -19.36
C GLU A 412 -6.82 -4.03 -20.05
N LEU A 413 -5.92 -4.96 -19.76
CA LEU A 413 -4.54 -4.94 -20.22
C LEU A 413 -4.20 -6.26 -20.95
N SER A 414 -3.27 -6.17 -21.88
CA SER A 414 -2.64 -7.36 -22.48
C SER A 414 -1.76 -8.09 -21.46
N THR A 415 -1.26 -9.27 -21.82
CA THR A 415 -0.27 -10.00 -21.03
C THR A 415 1.04 -9.23 -20.85
N GLU A 416 1.33 -8.24 -21.70
CA GLU A 416 2.48 -7.34 -21.57
C GLU A 416 2.21 -6.09 -20.71
N LEU A 417 1.04 -6.00 -20.09
CA LEU A 417 0.53 -4.83 -19.34
C LEU A 417 0.36 -3.58 -20.22
N GLU A 418 0.16 -3.77 -21.51
CA GLU A 418 -0.18 -2.73 -22.48
C GLU A 418 -1.69 -2.53 -22.53
N THR A 419 -2.13 -1.30 -22.63
CA THR A 419 -3.54 -0.95 -22.83
C THR A 419 -3.99 -1.26 -24.26
N ILE A 420 -5.25 -0.96 -24.59
CA ILE A 420 -5.75 -1.01 -25.99
C ILE A 420 -5.06 0.03 -26.89
N ILE A 421 -4.32 0.96 -26.30
CA ILE A 421 -3.56 1.99 -27.04
C ILE A 421 -2.12 1.51 -27.16
N ASP A 422 -1.66 1.34 -28.38
CA ASP A 422 -0.30 0.90 -28.68
C ASP A 422 0.74 1.73 -27.94
N ASN A 423 1.72 1.07 -27.30
CA ASN A 423 2.84 1.69 -26.58
C ASN A 423 2.48 2.46 -25.30
N LEU A 424 1.22 2.39 -24.85
CA LEU A 424 0.79 2.89 -23.55
C LEU A 424 0.64 1.73 -22.57
N PHE A 425 1.53 1.65 -21.59
CA PHE A 425 1.56 0.63 -20.55
C PHE A 425 1.05 1.18 -19.22
N ALA A 426 0.41 0.33 -18.42
CA ALA A 426 -0.08 0.70 -17.10
C ALA A 426 0.38 -0.31 -16.05
N ILE A 427 1.07 0.17 -15.01
CA ILE A 427 1.75 -0.65 -13.99
C ILE A 427 1.50 -0.15 -12.57
N GLY A 428 1.81 -1.01 -11.62
CA GLY A 428 1.76 -0.67 -10.20
C GLY A 428 0.34 -0.57 -9.64
N ASP A 429 0.26 -0.04 -8.41
CA ASP A 429 -0.98 0.00 -7.64
C ASP A 429 -2.05 0.91 -8.28
N GLY A 430 -1.62 2.01 -8.92
CA GLY A 430 -2.54 2.97 -9.54
C GLY A 430 -3.25 2.45 -10.78
N ALA A 431 -2.68 1.44 -11.45
CA ALA A 431 -3.28 0.74 -12.58
C ALA A 431 -4.14 -0.47 -12.15
N GLY A 432 -4.26 -0.74 -10.86
CA GLY A 432 -5.01 -1.88 -10.33
C GLY A 432 -4.37 -3.24 -10.58
N VAL A 433 -3.10 -3.28 -11.01
CA VAL A 433 -2.36 -4.52 -11.32
C VAL A 433 -1.70 -5.08 -10.07
N THR A 434 -1.22 -4.22 -9.19
CA THR A 434 -0.45 -4.61 -8.01
C THR A 434 -0.97 -3.95 -6.74
N ARG A 435 -0.40 -4.38 -5.59
CA ARG A 435 -0.72 -3.83 -4.29
C ARG A 435 0.40 -4.06 -3.27
N GLY A 436 1.49 -3.47 -3.49
CA GLY A 436 2.63 -3.57 -2.60
C GLY A 436 3.94 -3.48 -3.34
N LEU A 437 5.02 -3.23 -2.60
CA LEU A 437 6.32 -2.89 -3.15
C LEU A 437 6.85 -3.94 -4.13
N SER A 438 6.78 -5.23 -3.76
CA SER A 438 7.34 -6.32 -4.56
C SER A 438 6.71 -6.43 -5.95
N GLN A 439 5.39 -6.60 -6.00
CA GLN A 439 4.71 -6.76 -7.29
C GLN A 439 4.68 -5.45 -8.09
N ALA A 440 4.61 -4.28 -7.43
CA ALA A 440 4.70 -3.00 -8.13
C ALA A 440 6.06 -2.86 -8.84
N SER A 441 7.16 -3.13 -8.13
CA SER A 441 8.50 -3.13 -8.71
C SER A 441 8.64 -4.18 -9.82
N ALA A 442 8.09 -5.39 -9.62
CA ALA A 442 8.09 -6.47 -10.60
C ALA A 442 7.37 -6.08 -11.90
N SER A 443 6.21 -5.43 -11.80
CA SER A 443 5.48 -4.93 -12.98
C SER A 443 6.30 -3.91 -13.77
N GLY A 444 7.08 -3.08 -13.08
CA GLY A 444 8.00 -2.12 -13.71
C GLY A 444 9.12 -2.78 -14.49
N VAL A 445 9.81 -3.74 -13.89
CA VAL A 445 10.88 -4.51 -14.57
C VAL A 445 10.32 -5.29 -15.74
N TYR A 446 9.14 -5.90 -15.59
CA TYR A 446 8.50 -6.69 -16.63
C TYR A 446 8.21 -5.85 -17.87
N VAL A 447 7.56 -4.70 -17.73
CA VAL A 447 7.26 -3.80 -18.84
C VAL A 447 8.54 -3.23 -19.46
N ALA A 448 9.52 -2.87 -18.65
CA ALA A 448 10.81 -2.40 -19.14
C ALA A 448 11.49 -3.42 -20.05
N ARG A 449 11.48 -4.70 -19.69
CA ARG A 449 12.02 -5.80 -20.51
C ARG A 449 11.26 -5.98 -21.81
N ASN A 450 9.94 -5.87 -21.80
CA ASN A 450 9.12 -5.95 -23.03
C ASN A 450 9.44 -4.78 -23.96
N ILE A 451 9.59 -3.56 -23.46
CA ILE A 451 10.00 -2.39 -24.25
C ILE A 451 11.42 -2.58 -24.83
N LEU A 452 12.36 -3.08 -24.04
CA LEU A 452 13.73 -3.35 -24.51
C LEU A 452 13.74 -4.34 -25.67
N LYS A 453 12.98 -5.44 -25.59
CA LYS A 453 12.81 -6.40 -26.69
C LYS A 453 12.26 -5.73 -27.95
N ARG A 454 11.24 -4.85 -27.83
CA ARG A 454 10.66 -4.08 -28.95
C ARG A 454 11.63 -3.04 -29.56
N LEU A 455 12.65 -2.64 -28.80
CA LEU A 455 13.68 -1.69 -29.26
C LEU A 455 14.87 -2.39 -29.93
N GLU A 456 14.99 -3.72 -29.81
CA GLU A 456 16.03 -4.55 -30.42
C GLU A 456 15.56 -5.17 -31.75
N GLY A 457 14.27 -5.35 -31.94
CA GLY A 457 13.63 -5.82 -33.19
C GLY A 457 13.17 -4.67 -34.05
#